data_8ba2598e7fd6442a147909a2cb9eab2c
#
_entry.id   8ba2598e7fd6442a147909a2cb9eab2c
#
_cell.length_a   1.000
_cell.length_b   1.000
_cell.length_c   1.000
_cell.angle_alpha   90.00
_cell.angle_beta   90.00
_cell.angle_gamma   90.00
#
_symmetry.space_group_name_H-M   'P 1'
#
loop_
_entity.id
_entity.type
_entity.pdbx_description
1 polymer ?
#
loop_
_entity_poly.entity_id
_entity_poly.type
_entity_poly.pdbx_seq_one_letter_code
_entity_poly.pdbx_strand_id
1 'polypeptide(L)'
;MVKKTKKRAKTVKKKTKVKGTNYTAKDIEVLEGLEPVRKRPGMYIGGTDIHAMHHLVSEVLDNSMDEVVSGHANKVDVKLLDNTTIEITDNGRGIPVDKHPKFKLPAVEVILSTLHSGGKFSNKNYQ
;
A
#
# COMPACT_ATOMS: atom_id res chain seq x y z
N MET A 1 -22.94 -47.90 59.78
CA MET A 1 -22.18 -46.71 59.39
C MET A 1 -21.24 -47.11 58.27
N VAL A 2 -21.53 -46.73 57.02
CA VAL A 2 -20.71 -47.08 55.87
C VAL A 2 -20.11 -45.79 55.31
N LYS A 3 -18.78 -45.64 55.36
CA LYS A 3 -18.04 -44.50 54.83
C LYS A 3 -17.81 -44.67 53.34
N LYS A 4 -18.46 -43.77 52.52
CA LYS A 4 -18.20 -43.64 51.07
C LYS A 4 -16.96 -42.79 50.82
N THR A 5 -15.92 -43.41 50.29
CA THR A 5 -14.71 -42.75 49.81
C THR A 5 -14.93 -42.22 48.38
N LYS A 6 -14.86 -40.87 48.20
CA LYS A 6 -14.90 -40.21 46.88
C LYS A 6 -13.52 -40.32 46.20
N LYS A 7 -13.44 -41.06 45.09
CA LYS A 7 -12.28 -41.03 44.18
C LYS A 7 -12.27 -39.71 43.38
N ARG A 8 -11.24 -38.91 43.57
CA ARG A 8 -10.96 -37.69 42.74
C ARG A 8 -10.40 -38.17 41.39
N ALA A 9 -11.10 -37.83 40.28
CA ALA A 9 -10.59 -38.01 38.92
C ALA A 9 -9.47 -37.00 38.65
N LYS A 10 -8.28 -37.48 38.27
CA LYS A 10 -7.17 -36.65 37.80
C LYS A 10 -7.40 -36.29 36.34
N THR A 11 -7.71 -35.02 36.06
CA THR A 11 -7.79 -34.48 34.71
C THR A 11 -6.38 -34.38 34.12
N VAL A 12 -6.06 -35.22 33.18
CA VAL A 12 -4.80 -35.17 32.41
C VAL A 12 -4.93 -34.05 31.38
N LYS A 13 -4.25 -32.93 31.60
CA LYS A 13 -4.11 -31.85 30.61
C LYS A 13 -3.24 -32.37 29.46
N LYS A 14 -3.87 -32.68 28.31
CA LYS A 14 -3.15 -32.87 27.03
C LYS A 14 -2.39 -31.62 26.68
N LYS A 15 -1.06 -31.63 26.78
CA LYS A 15 -0.19 -30.61 26.22
C LYS A 15 -0.22 -30.75 24.71
N THR A 16 -0.92 -29.83 24.00
CA THR A 16 -0.82 -29.67 22.56
C THR A 16 0.61 -29.21 22.24
N LYS A 17 1.41 -30.08 21.64
CA LYS A 17 2.71 -29.70 21.05
C LYS A 17 2.42 -28.74 19.89
N VAL A 18 2.71 -27.48 20.06
CA VAL A 18 2.83 -26.54 18.95
C VAL A 18 4.01 -27.04 18.11
N LYS A 19 3.74 -27.51 16.88
CA LYS A 19 4.78 -27.78 15.89
C LYS A 19 5.45 -26.45 15.59
N GLY A 20 6.64 -26.24 16.12
CA GLY A 20 7.50 -25.13 15.74
C GLY A 20 7.82 -25.30 14.25
N THR A 21 7.25 -24.46 13.41
CA THR A 21 7.70 -24.32 12.02
C THR A 21 9.10 -23.74 12.08
N ASN A 22 10.09 -24.51 11.64
CA ASN A 22 11.46 -24.02 11.52
C ASN A 22 11.46 -22.94 10.43
N TYR A 23 11.38 -21.68 10.84
CA TYR A 23 11.51 -20.53 9.95
C TYR A 23 12.98 -20.39 9.54
N THR A 24 13.26 -20.52 8.24
CA THR A 24 14.60 -20.54 7.67
C THR A 24 14.73 -19.47 6.58
N ALA A 25 15.94 -19.19 6.13
CA ALA A 25 16.18 -18.26 5.02
C ALA A 25 15.45 -18.64 3.71
N LYS A 26 15.08 -19.92 3.55
CA LYS A 26 14.30 -20.41 2.40
C LYS A 26 12.84 -19.96 2.41
N ASP A 27 12.34 -19.57 3.59
CA ASP A 27 10.96 -19.13 3.78
C ASP A 27 10.83 -17.62 3.56
N ILE A 28 11.95 -16.93 3.25
CA ILE A 28 11.99 -15.50 2.94
C ILE A 28 11.81 -15.33 1.43
N GLU A 29 10.65 -14.82 1.04
CA GLU A 29 10.34 -14.45 -0.35
C GLU A 29 10.72 -12.98 -0.58
N VAL A 30 11.55 -12.71 -1.60
CA VAL A 30 11.89 -11.35 -2.04
C VAL A 30 11.01 -11.02 -3.25
N LEU A 31 10.25 -9.95 -3.14
CA LEU A 31 9.35 -9.47 -4.19
C LEU A 31 9.91 -8.18 -4.79
N GLU A 32 9.82 -8.02 -6.10
CA GLU A 32 10.30 -6.87 -6.84
C GLU A 32 9.16 -6.13 -7.55
N GLY A 33 9.41 -4.86 -7.92
CA GLY A 33 8.47 -4.03 -8.66
C GLY A 33 7.17 -3.78 -7.90
N LEU A 34 6.02 -4.04 -8.53
CA LEU A 34 4.69 -3.86 -7.96
C LEU A 34 4.10 -5.15 -7.35
N GLU A 35 4.81 -6.27 -7.39
CA GLU A 35 4.35 -7.53 -6.79
C GLU A 35 4.05 -7.44 -5.29
N PRO A 36 4.87 -6.74 -4.45
CA PRO A 36 4.56 -6.55 -3.04
C PRO A 36 3.19 -5.89 -2.82
N VAL A 37 2.87 -4.87 -3.63
CA VAL A 37 1.57 -4.15 -3.57
C VAL A 37 0.42 -5.09 -3.90
N ARG A 38 0.56 -5.92 -4.94
CA ARG A 38 -0.48 -6.87 -5.36
C ARG A 38 -0.70 -7.98 -4.35
N LYS A 39 0.36 -8.51 -3.75
CA LYS A 39 0.28 -9.58 -2.74
C LYS A 39 -0.24 -9.09 -1.39
N ARG A 40 0.11 -7.87 -1.00
CA ARG A 40 -0.22 -7.30 0.33
C ARG A 40 -0.71 -5.86 0.21
N PRO A 41 -1.83 -5.59 -0.49
CA PRO A 41 -2.33 -4.24 -0.71
C PRO A 41 -2.58 -3.49 0.60
N GLY A 42 -3.02 -4.17 1.66
CA GLY A 42 -3.24 -3.57 2.97
C GLY A 42 -2.00 -2.90 3.59
N MET A 43 -0.79 -3.29 3.19
CA MET A 43 0.46 -2.66 3.67
C MET A 43 0.73 -1.31 3.00
N TYR A 44 0.11 -1.02 1.85
CA TYR A 44 0.36 0.16 1.02
C TYR A 44 -0.82 1.12 1.00
N ILE A 45 -2.03 0.60 0.93
CA ILE A 45 -3.27 1.38 0.81
C ILE A 45 -4.23 1.17 1.99
N GLY A 46 -3.79 0.50 3.05
CA GLY A 46 -4.55 0.30 4.27
C GLY A 46 -5.58 -0.84 4.23
N GLY A 47 -5.91 -1.38 3.06
CA GLY A 47 -6.89 -2.45 2.89
C GLY A 47 -7.31 -2.68 1.45
N THR A 48 -8.46 -3.35 1.27
CA THR A 48 -9.11 -3.58 -0.03
C THR A 48 -10.60 -3.24 0.04
N ASP A 49 -11.02 -2.49 1.05
CA ASP A 49 -12.37 -2.05 1.31
C ASP A 49 -12.65 -0.64 0.75
N ILE A 50 -13.83 -0.10 1.03
CA ILE A 50 -14.23 1.24 0.58
C ILE A 50 -13.33 2.35 1.15
N HIS A 51 -12.79 2.17 2.36
CA HIS A 51 -11.89 3.15 2.97
C HIS A 51 -10.54 3.19 2.24
N ALA A 52 -10.02 2.03 1.84
CA ALA A 52 -8.83 1.96 1.01
C ALA A 52 -9.04 2.59 -0.38
N MET A 53 -10.23 2.47 -0.96
CA MET A 53 -10.60 3.15 -2.21
C MET A 53 -10.62 4.67 -2.03
N HIS A 54 -11.20 5.18 -0.94
CA HIS A 54 -11.16 6.61 -0.62
C HIS A 54 -9.73 7.11 -0.42
N HIS A 55 -8.87 6.30 0.22
CA HIS A 55 -7.46 6.64 0.37
C HIS A 55 -6.74 6.80 -0.97
N LEU A 56 -6.99 5.91 -1.95
CA LEU A 56 -6.46 6.05 -3.30
C LEU A 56 -6.90 7.34 -3.99
N VAL A 57 -8.17 7.73 -3.83
CA VAL A 57 -8.68 9.01 -4.35
C VAL A 57 -7.95 10.19 -3.72
N SER A 58 -7.75 10.14 -2.39
CA SER A 58 -7.00 11.18 -1.67
C SER A 58 -5.58 11.31 -2.18
N GLU A 59 -4.87 10.20 -2.40
CA GLU A 59 -3.50 10.20 -2.93
C GLU A 59 -3.41 10.86 -4.32
N VAL A 60 -4.40 10.61 -5.20
CA VAL A 60 -4.45 11.25 -6.52
C VAL A 60 -4.73 12.76 -6.38
N LEU A 61 -5.66 13.14 -5.49
CA LEU A 61 -5.97 14.55 -5.24
C LEU A 61 -4.77 15.29 -4.64
N ASP A 62 -4.06 14.67 -3.68
CA ASP A 62 -2.87 15.25 -3.06
C ASP A 62 -1.76 15.50 -4.07
N ASN A 63 -1.61 14.65 -5.10
CA ASN A 63 -0.68 14.89 -6.19
C ASN A 63 -1.03 16.16 -6.97
N SER A 64 -2.31 16.42 -7.27
CA SER A 64 -2.76 17.65 -7.91
C SER A 64 -2.61 18.86 -6.99
N MET A 65 -2.88 18.70 -5.68
CA MET A 65 -2.69 19.76 -4.69
C MET A 65 -1.22 20.15 -4.49
N ASP A 66 -0.29 19.23 -4.62
CA ASP A 66 1.15 19.52 -4.59
C ASP A 66 1.58 20.46 -5.73
N GLU A 67 0.99 20.32 -6.92
CA GLU A 67 1.22 21.26 -8.02
C GLU A 67 0.67 22.67 -7.69
N VAL A 68 -0.46 22.76 -6.98
CA VAL A 68 -1.02 24.04 -6.52
C VAL A 68 -0.12 24.68 -5.46
N VAL A 69 0.26 23.94 -4.43
CA VAL A 69 1.12 24.42 -3.33
C VAL A 69 2.49 24.85 -3.85
N SER A 70 3.02 24.14 -4.84
CA SER A 70 4.28 24.49 -5.51
C SER A 70 4.14 25.69 -6.50
N GLY A 71 2.95 26.25 -6.66
CA GLY A 71 2.68 27.41 -7.54
C GLY A 71 2.66 27.08 -9.03
N HIS A 72 2.58 25.80 -9.40
CA HIS A 72 2.56 25.35 -10.80
C HIS A 72 1.15 25.10 -11.33
N ALA A 73 0.16 24.97 -10.45
CA ALA A 73 -1.25 24.89 -10.81
C ALA A 73 -2.05 25.95 -10.05
N ASN A 74 -3.17 26.38 -10.61
CA ASN A 74 -4.13 27.27 -9.96
C ASN A 74 -5.57 26.78 -10.10
N LYS A 75 -5.74 25.58 -10.68
CA LYS A 75 -7.05 24.98 -10.88
C LYS A 75 -6.95 23.46 -10.70
N VAL A 76 -7.87 22.92 -9.89
CA VAL A 76 -8.10 21.48 -9.75
C VAL A 76 -9.61 21.25 -9.86
N ASP A 77 -10.02 20.42 -10.79
CA ASP A 77 -11.41 19.99 -10.99
C ASP A 77 -11.56 18.55 -10.52
N VAL A 78 -12.59 18.28 -9.72
CA VAL A 78 -12.95 16.92 -9.25
C VAL A 78 -14.36 16.63 -9.70
N LYS A 79 -14.56 15.52 -10.42
CA LYS A 79 -15.87 15.11 -10.93
C LYS A 79 -16.14 13.66 -10.60
N LEU A 80 -17.30 13.37 -10.05
CA LEU A 80 -17.84 12.02 -9.95
C LEU A 80 -18.63 11.75 -11.23
N LEU A 81 -18.08 10.90 -12.10
CA LEU A 81 -18.68 10.60 -13.41
C LEU A 81 -19.81 9.58 -13.27
N ASP A 82 -19.63 8.59 -12.39
CA ASP A 82 -20.61 7.58 -12.02
C ASP A 82 -20.31 7.02 -10.62
N ASN A 83 -21.00 5.96 -10.20
CA ASN A 83 -20.82 5.36 -8.86
C ASN A 83 -19.46 4.69 -8.63
N THR A 84 -18.64 4.54 -9.68
CA THR A 84 -17.35 3.81 -9.63
C THR A 84 -16.19 4.61 -10.20
N THR A 85 -16.47 5.77 -10.81
CA THR A 85 -15.47 6.53 -11.56
C THR A 85 -15.40 7.98 -11.07
N ILE A 86 -14.22 8.39 -10.64
CA ILE A 86 -13.89 9.77 -10.30
C ILE A 86 -12.82 10.30 -11.26
N GLU A 87 -12.98 11.52 -11.72
CA GLU A 87 -12.04 12.25 -12.53
C GLU A 87 -11.42 13.39 -11.72
N ILE A 88 -10.10 13.48 -11.67
CA ILE A 88 -9.36 14.56 -11.06
C ILE A 88 -8.47 15.16 -12.14
N THR A 89 -8.61 16.48 -12.38
CA THR A 89 -7.86 17.19 -13.41
C THR A 89 -7.24 18.44 -12.81
N ASP A 90 -5.96 18.65 -13.03
CA ASP A 90 -5.27 19.88 -12.70
C ASP A 90 -4.67 20.52 -13.96
N ASN A 91 -4.27 21.79 -13.84
CA ASN A 91 -3.56 22.53 -14.88
C ASN A 91 -2.08 22.73 -14.54
N GLY A 92 -1.49 21.80 -13.80
CA GLY A 92 -0.07 21.78 -13.41
C GLY A 92 0.87 21.38 -14.55
N ARG A 93 2.12 21.08 -14.19
CA ARG A 93 3.18 20.72 -15.15
C ARG A 93 2.98 19.36 -15.81
N GLY A 94 2.15 18.51 -15.21
CA GLY A 94 1.99 17.12 -15.62
C GLY A 94 3.19 16.24 -15.25
N ILE A 95 3.11 14.95 -15.63
CA ILE A 95 4.16 13.98 -15.40
C ILE A 95 5.16 14.01 -16.56
N PRO A 96 6.48 14.08 -16.31
CA PRO A 96 7.49 14.07 -17.37
C PRO A 96 7.40 12.82 -18.26
N VAL A 97 7.49 13.03 -19.57
CA VAL A 97 7.49 11.94 -20.57
C VAL A 97 8.87 11.67 -21.15
N ASP A 98 9.86 12.50 -20.79
CA ASP A 98 11.25 12.30 -21.22
C ASP A 98 11.82 10.99 -20.72
N LYS A 99 12.85 10.50 -21.43
CA LYS A 99 13.54 9.26 -21.03
C LYS A 99 14.31 9.44 -19.72
N HIS A 100 14.00 8.60 -18.72
CA HIS A 100 14.72 8.60 -17.46
C HIS A 100 16.19 8.19 -17.68
N PRO A 101 17.19 8.96 -17.18
CA PRO A 101 18.61 8.75 -17.48
C PRO A 101 19.12 7.34 -17.16
N LYS A 102 18.67 6.76 -16.03
CA LYS A 102 19.08 5.42 -15.55
C LYS A 102 18.33 4.29 -16.24
N PHE A 103 16.99 4.38 -16.34
CA PHE A 103 16.14 3.28 -16.81
C PHE A 103 15.98 3.26 -18.34
N LYS A 104 16.27 4.38 -19.03
CA LYS A 104 16.10 4.55 -20.48
C LYS A 104 14.64 4.38 -20.97
N LEU A 105 13.69 4.35 -20.05
CA LEU A 105 12.25 4.33 -20.27
C LEU A 105 11.67 5.74 -20.06
N PRO A 106 10.47 6.05 -20.59
CA PRO A 106 9.77 7.28 -20.27
C PRO A 106 9.60 7.46 -18.76
N ALA A 107 9.81 8.67 -18.24
CA ALA A 107 9.73 8.92 -16.80
C ALA A 107 8.35 8.54 -16.22
N VAL A 108 7.26 8.79 -16.96
CA VAL A 108 5.91 8.39 -16.58
C VAL A 108 5.80 6.87 -16.38
N GLU A 109 6.41 6.07 -17.26
CA GLU A 109 6.41 4.61 -17.14
C GLU A 109 7.17 4.15 -15.88
N VAL A 110 8.33 4.75 -15.60
CA VAL A 110 9.11 4.48 -14.38
C VAL A 110 8.32 4.82 -13.13
N ILE A 111 7.66 5.98 -13.11
CA ILE A 111 6.86 6.45 -11.97
C ILE A 111 5.68 5.51 -11.70
N LEU A 112 4.99 5.05 -12.73
CA LEU A 112 3.80 4.19 -12.60
C LEU A 112 4.12 2.70 -12.38
N SER A 113 5.35 2.26 -12.65
CA SER A 113 5.75 0.85 -12.57
C SER A 113 6.77 0.53 -11.47
N THR A 114 7.34 1.55 -10.82
CA THR A 114 8.40 1.37 -9.81
C THR A 114 7.98 2.00 -8.48
N LEU A 115 7.95 1.18 -7.44
CA LEU A 115 7.64 1.64 -6.10
C LEU A 115 8.71 2.65 -5.63
N HIS A 116 8.27 3.69 -4.89
CA HIS A 116 9.14 4.77 -4.41
C HIS A 116 9.89 5.53 -5.51
N SER A 117 9.27 5.69 -6.67
CA SER A 117 9.76 6.57 -7.74
C SER A 117 8.91 7.83 -7.83
N GLY A 118 9.55 8.97 -8.08
CA GLY A 118 8.85 10.25 -8.27
C GLY A 118 9.67 11.46 -7.83
N GLY A 119 9.26 12.65 -8.27
CA GLY A 119 9.91 13.93 -7.99
C GLY A 119 9.88 14.34 -6.51
N LYS A 120 8.90 13.85 -5.75
CA LYS A 120 8.72 14.13 -4.31
C LYS A 120 9.89 13.63 -3.44
N PHE A 121 10.67 12.65 -3.90
CA PHE A 121 11.86 12.17 -3.20
C PHE A 121 13.10 13.04 -3.44
N SER A 122 12.97 14.12 -4.22
CA SER A 122 14.04 15.08 -4.49
C SER A 122 13.72 16.41 -3.83
N ASN A 123 14.59 16.87 -2.92
CA ASN A 123 14.47 18.17 -2.24
C ASN A 123 14.53 19.39 -3.20
N LYS A 124 14.67 19.16 -4.51
CA LYS A 124 14.76 20.24 -5.52
C LYS A 124 13.40 20.73 -6.02
N ASN A 125 12.37 19.91 -5.92
CA ASN A 125 11.08 20.18 -6.57
C ASN A 125 9.93 20.42 -5.60
N TYR A 126 10.07 19.99 -4.34
CA TYR A 126 9.05 20.12 -3.29
C TYR A 126 9.76 20.41 -1.96
N GLN A 127 9.30 21.45 -1.28
CA GLN A 127 9.77 21.84 0.06
C GLN A 127 8.80 21.37 1.13
#